data_5dbf86f377d8c7cefc2e486a1534fe4d
#
_entry.id   5dbf86f377d8c7cefc2e486a1534fe4d
#
_cell.length_a   1.000
_cell.length_b   1.000
_cell.length_c   1.000
_cell.angle_alpha   90.00
_cell.angle_beta   90.00
_cell.angle_gamma   90.00
#
_symmetry.space_group_name_H-M   'P 1'
#
loop_
_entity.id
_entity.type
_entity.pdbx_description
1 polymer ?
#
loop_
_entity_poly.entity_id
_entity_poly.type
_entity_poly.pdbx_seq_one_letter_code
_entity_poly.pdbx_strand_id
1 'polypeptide(L)'
;MKGKILGIDIGGSGVKGAIVDVSRGEFVGERLRIPTPATHTPAAILDCIGSIISAFNYSGKIGCGFPGVIRSQIIETAANIGGKNFIGVNLAEMIGLNYGCEAWLLNDADAAGMAEMRYGAGKGVNGVVAVLTVGTGIGVSMFVGGRLVPNLEFGHLKMLDKKTGRNIDAEKLYSDAARKRVDMSWKTWASGFSKFLKYFHSLTRPDLIIIGGGVASKSDKFLKYLEVDCDIKIAQLQNRAGIIGAAYCASTSIK
;
A
#
# COMPACT_ATOMS: atom_id res chain seq x y z
N MET A 1 -5.91 -23.16 12.73
CA MET A 1 -4.62 -22.88 12.02
C MET A 1 -3.92 -21.71 12.72
N LYS A 2 -3.23 -21.98 13.84
CA LYS A 2 -2.59 -20.95 14.67
C LYS A 2 -1.53 -20.20 13.85
N GLY A 3 -1.63 -18.86 13.74
CA GLY A 3 -0.64 -18.03 13.03
C GLY A 3 -0.80 -17.94 11.50
N LYS A 4 -1.80 -18.56 10.90
CA LYS A 4 -2.11 -18.47 9.47
C LYS A 4 -3.32 -17.57 9.26
N ILE A 5 -3.16 -16.45 8.57
CA ILE A 5 -4.19 -15.42 8.39
C ILE A 5 -4.35 -15.13 6.91
N LEU A 6 -5.58 -14.95 6.46
CA LEU A 6 -5.87 -14.52 5.10
C LEU A 6 -5.59 -13.02 4.98
N GLY A 7 -4.61 -12.68 4.16
CA GLY A 7 -4.35 -11.30 3.72
C GLY A 7 -5.00 -11.05 2.37
N ILE A 8 -5.61 -9.88 2.21
CA ILE A 8 -6.24 -9.42 0.97
C ILE A 8 -5.69 -8.04 0.61
N ASP A 9 -5.35 -7.84 -0.64
CA ASP A 9 -4.92 -6.58 -1.24
C ASP A 9 -5.97 -6.19 -2.29
N ILE A 10 -6.75 -5.14 -2.01
CA ILE A 10 -7.83 -4.65 -2.85
C ILE A 10 -7.25 -3.52 -3.72
N GLY A 11 -7.15 -3.74 -5.02
CA GLY A 11 -6.65 -2.75 -5.96
C GLY A 11 -7.62 -2.46 -7.09
N GLY A 12 -7.43 -1.33 -7.78
CA GLY A 12 -8.29 -0.92 -8.89
C GLY A 12 -8.29 -1.88 -10.10
N SER A 13 -7.29 -2.75 -10.24
CA SER A 13 -7.19 -3.72 -11.33
C SER A 13 -7.36 -5.18 -10.90
N GLY A 14 -7.42 -5.47 -9.61
CA GLY A 14 -7.57 -6.82 -9.09
C GLY A 14 -7.53 -6.89 -7.57
N VAL A 15 -8.36 -7.77 -7.03
CA VAL A 15 -8.36 -8.19 -5.63
C VAL A 15 -7.48 -9.43 -5.52
N LYS A 16 -6.50 -9.40 -4.63
CA LYS A 16 -5.53 -10.49 -4.46
C LYS A 16 -5.58 -10.98 -3.03
N GLY A 17 -5.49 -12.29 -2.84
CA GLY A 17 -5.46 -12.87 -1.51
C GLY A 17 -4.49 -14.03 -1.40
N ALA A 18 -3.95 -14.24 -0.21
CA ALA A 18 -3.12 -15.40 0.13
C ALA A 18 -3.22 -15.69 1.64
N ILE A 19 -3.07 -16.95 2.00
CA ILE A 19 -2.84 -17.34 3.38
C ILE A 19 -1.39 -16.95 3.75
N VAL A 20 -1.22 -16.23 4.84
CA VAL A 20 0.09 -15.76 5.33
C VAL A 20 0.42 -16.45 6.64
N ASP A 21 1.60 -17.04 6.73
CA ASP A 21 2.22 -17.36 8.02
C ASP A 21 2.79 -16.06 8.62
N VAL A 22 2.06 -15.48 9.56
CA VAL A 22 2.43 -14.19 10.16
C VAL A 22 3.63 -14.27 11.10
N SER A 23 4.10 -15.47 11.45
CA SER A 23 5.35 -15.63 12.21
C SER A 23 6.58 -15.38 11.33
N ARG A 24 6.48 -15.71 10.04
CA ARG A 24 7.56 -15.66 9.04
C ARG A 24 7.39 -14.54 8.01
N GLY A 25 6.16 -14.04 7.82
CA GLY A 25 5.84 -13.09 6.74
C GLY A 25 5.88 -13.73 5.35
N GLU A 26 5.45 -14.99 5.23
CA GLU A 26 5.52 -15.77 4.01
C GLU A 26 4.13 -16.29 3.62
N PHE A 27 3.91 -16.45 2.31
CA PHE A 27 2.70 -17.10 1.82
C PHE A 27 2.72 -18.60 2.11
N VAL A 28 1.55 -19.13 2.48
CA VAL A 28 1.29 -20.57 2.60
C VAL A 28 0.52 -21.00 1.35
N GLY A 29 1.23 -21.54 0.38
CA GLY A 29 0.67 -21.86 -0.93
C GLY A 29 0.66 -20.67 -1.91
N GLU A 30 -0.19 -20.74 -2.90
CA GLU A 30 -0.26 -19.77 -3.99
C GLU A 30 -1.16 -18.57 -3.65
N ARG A 31 -0.89 -17.46 -4.33
CA ARG A 31 -1.72 -16.25 -4.29
C ARG A 31 -2.80 -16.34 -5.36
N LEU A 32 -4.05 -16.11 -4.98
CA LEU A 32 -5.17 -15.93 -5.90
C LEU A 32 -5.30 -14.45 -6.30
N ARG A 33 -5.69 -14.21 -7.56
CA ARG A 33 -6.04 -12.89 -8.08
C ARG A 33 -7.34 -12.95 -8.85
N ILE A 34 -8.29 -12.09 -8.47
CA ILE A 34 -9.57 -11.89 -9.17
C ILE A 34 -9.54 -10.48 -9.77
N PRO A 35 -9.87 -10.29 -11.06
CA PRO A 35 -10.01 -8.96 -11.65
C PRO A 35 -11.01 -8.12 -10.88
N THR A 36 -10.68 -6.86 -10.59
CA THR A 36 -11.64 -5.94 -9.96
C THR A 36 -12.80 -5.69 -10.93
N PRO A 37 -14.05 -5.89 -10.49
CA PRO A 37 -15.22 -5.66 -11.35
C PRO A 37 -15.31 -4.20 -11.81
N ALA A 38 -15.68 -3.98 -13.07
CA ALA A 38 -15.79 -2.64 -13.67
C ALA A 38 -16.83 -1.75 -12.99
N THR A 39 -17.80 -2.35 -12.29
CA THR A 39 -18.82 -1.62 -11.52
C THR A 39 -18.25 -0.86 -10.33
N HIS A 40 -17.10 -1.30 -9.81
CA HIS A 40 -16.44 -0.70 -8.66
C HIS A 40 -17.41 -0.40 -7.49
N THR A 41 -18.23 -1.38 -7.10
CA THR A 41 -19.16 -1.26 -5.97
C THR A 41 -18.68 -2.07 -4.77
N PRO A 42 -19.06 -1.68 -3.53
CA PRO A 42 -18.74 -2.46 -2.33
C PRO A 42 -19.22 -3.91 -2.42
N ALA A 43 -20.44 -4.14 -2.95
CA ALA A 43 -20.98 -5.49 -3.13
C ALA A 43 -20.11 -6.33 -4.09
N ALA A 44 -19.71 -5.78 -5.24
CA ALA A 44 -18.89 -6.49 -6.20
C ALA A 44 -17.47 -6.81 -5.66
N ILE A 45 -16.90 -5.93 -4.83
CA ILE A 45 -15.64 -6.22 -4.12
C ILE A 45 -15.84 -7.28 -3.05
N LEU A 46 -16.96 -7.22 -2.32
CA LEU A 46 -17.33 -8.23 -1.33
C LEU A 46 -17.46 -9.63 -1.96
N ASP A 47 -18.06 -9.74 -3.16
CA ASP A 47 -18.15 -10.99 -3.93
C ASP A 47 -16.77 -11.53 -4.32
N CYS A 48 -15.84 -10.66 -4.72
CA CYS A 48 -14.45 -11.07 -4.98
C CYS A 48 -13.78 -11.62 -3.72
N ILE A 49 -13.99 -10.96 -2.56
CA ILE A 49 -13.48 -11.40 -1.27
C ILE A 49 -14.07 -12.76 -0.90
N GLY A 50 -15.39 -12.94 -1.06
CA GLY A 50 -16.08 -14.20 -0.84
C GLY A 50 -15.54 -15.35 -1.70
N SER A 51 -15.27 -15.06 -2.97
CA SER A 51 -14.65 -16.02 -3.89
C SER A 51 -13.25 -16.45 -3.43
N ILE A 52 -12.45 -15.53 -2.88
CA ILE A 52 -11.14 -15.81 -2.30
C ILE A 52 -11.28 -16.66 -1.02
N ILE A 53 -12.20 -16.30 -0.12
CA ILE A 53 -12.50 -17.06 1.11
C ILE A 53 -12.88 -18.50 0.76
N SER A 54 -13.77 -18.67 -0.19
CA SER A 54 -14.26 -19.99 -0.64
C SER A 54 -13.14 -20.81 -1.29
N ALA A 55 -12.31 -20.20 -2.14
CA ALA A 55 -11.21 -20.90 -2.82
C ALA A 55 -10.15 -21.43 -1.85
N PHE A 56 -9.92 -20.73 -0.73
CA PHE A 56 -9.02 -21.18 0.33
C PHE A 56 -9.71 -22.04 1.40
N ASN A 57 -11.03 -22.27 1.30
CA ASN A 57 -11.84 -22.88 2.36
C ASN A 57 -11.50 -22.30 3.75
N TYR A 58 -11.46 -20.96 3.79
CA TYR A 58 -10.91 -20.24 4.93
C TYR A 58 -12.00 -19.78 5.91
N SER A 59 -11.71 -19.96 7.19
CA SER A 59 -12.46 -19.37 8.30
C SER A 59 -11.48 -18.79 9.32
N GLY A 60 -11.74 -17.58 9.80
CA GLY A 60 -10.89 -16.93 10.80
C GLY A 60 -10.68 -15.45 10.53
N LYS A 61 -9.52 -14.94 10.94
CA LYS A 61 -9.18 -13.53 10.81
C LYS A 61 -8.74 -13.17 9.40
N ILE A 62 -9.23 -12.04 8.88
CA ILE A 62 -8.88 -11.51 7.56
C ILE A 62 -8.35 -10.09 7.71
N GLY A 63 -7.21 -9.80 7.08
CA GLY A 63 -6.74 -8.42 6.90
C GLY A 63 -6.92 -7.97 5.47
N CYS A 64 -7.46 -6.76 5.25
CA CYS A 64 -7.70 -6.19 3.93
C CYS A 64 -6.99 -4.84 3.78
N GLY A 65 -6.04 -4.75 2.84
CA GLY A 65 -5.50 -3.48 2.36
C GLY A 65 -6.44 -2.86 1.34
N PHE A 66 -6.77 -1.58 1.50
CA PHE A 66 -7.71 -0.83 0.65
C PHE A 66 -7.05 0.48 0.17
N PRO A 67 -7.22 0.88 -1.11
CA PRO A 67 -6.60 2.10 -1.66
C PRO A 67 -7.39 3.36 -1.26
N GLY A 68 -7.28 3.77 -0.01
CA GLY A 68 -7.95 4.93 0.56
C GLY A 68 -7.73 5.09 2.05
N VAL A 69 -8.19 6.20 2.58
CA VAL A 69 -8.14 6.53 4.01
C VAL A 69 -9.19 5.71 4.77
N ILE A 70 -8.72 5.03 5.83
CA ILE A 70 -9.57 4.19 6.68
C ILE A 70 -9.52 4.70 8.11
N ARG A 71 -10.66 5.11 8.65
CA ARG A 71 -10.76 5.54 10.05
C ARG A 71 -11.85 4.74 10.76
N SER A 72 -11.50 4.13 11.89
CA SER A 72 -12.43 3.27 12.66
C SER A 72 -13.16 2.24 11.79
N GLN A 73 -12.43 1.60 10.86
CA GLN A 73 -12.93 0.62 9.89
C GLN A 73 -13.89 1.20 8.82
N ILE A 74 -14.09 2.53 8.78
CA ILE A 74 -14.91 3.21 7.78
C ILE A 74 -14.01 3.77 6.68
N ILE A 75 -14.40 3.59 5.43
CA ILE A 75 -13.72 4.15 4.26
C ILE A 75 -14.09 5.63 4.13
N GLU A 76 -13.09 6.52 4.23
CA GLU A 76 -13.29 7.98 4.06
C GLU A 76 -12.94 8.45 2.65
N THR A 77 -12.00 7.78 1.97
CA THR A 77 -11.64 8.07 0.57
C THR A 77 -11.46 6.80 -0.24
N ALA A 78 -11.70 6.88 -1.57
CA ALA A 78 -11.58 5.74 -2.47
C ALA A 78 -11.29 6.19 -3.92
N ALA A 79 -10.34 7.10 -4.11
CA ALA A 79 -10.09 7.78 -5.39
C ALA A 79 -9.81 6.82 -6.56
N ASN A 80 -9.15 5.69 -6.29
CA ASN A 80 -8.66 4.76 -7.30
C ASN A 80 -9.55 3.50 -7.47
N ILE A 81 -10.70 3.41 -6.77
CA ILE A 81 -11.56 2.23 -6.77
C ILE A 81 -13.05 2.59 -6.59
N GLY A 82 -13.65 3.30 -7.54
CA GLY A 82 -15.09 3.58 -7.49
C GLY A 82 -15.53 4.80 -6.68
N GLY A 83 -14.60 5.57 -6.13
CA GLY A 83 -14.87 6.89 -5.56
C GLY A 83 -15.99 6.89 -4.50
N LYS A 84 -17.05 7.67 -4.77
CA LYS A 84 -18.14 7.91 -3.81
C LYS A 84 -18.89 6.67 -3.34
N ASN A 85 -18.89 5.58 -4.11
CA ASN A 85 -19.60 4.34 -3.75
C ASN A 85 -19.07 3.70 -2.45
N PHE A 86 -17.84 3.97 -2.07
CA PHE A 86 -17.20 3.38 -0.90
C PHE A 86 -17.20 4.29 0.34
N ILE A 87 -17.47 5.60 0.17
CA ILE A 87 -17.40 6.54 1.29
C ILE A 87 -18.49 6.19 2.32
N GLY A 88 -18.08 6.05 3.59
CA GLY A 88 -18.95 5.67 4.70
C GLY A 88 -19.17 4.16 4.85
N VAL A 89 -18.57 3.32 3.96
CA VAL A 89 -18.73 1.86 4.00
C VAL A 89 -17.78 1.26 5.03
N ASN A 90 -18.29 0.32 5.83
CA ASN A 90 -17.52 -0.59 6.67
C ASN A 90 -17.42 -1.97 5.98
N LEU A 91 -16.42 -2.14 5.13
CA LEU A 91 -16.22 -3.38 4.40
C LEU A 91 -15.85 -4.56 5.33
N ALA A 92 -15.18 -4.28 6.44
CA ALA A 92 -14.84 -5.30 7.43
C ALA A 92 -16.09 -5.90 8.10
N GLU A 93 -17.06 -5.07 8.44
CA GLU A 93 -18.37 -5.48 8.95
C GLU A 93 -19.14 -6.30 7.90
N MET A 94 -19.15 -5.85 6.65
CA MET A 94 -19.78 -6.60 5.55
C MET A 94 -19.19 -7.99 5.39
N ILE A 95 -17.87 -8.16 5.49
CA ILE A 95 -17.20 -9.45 5.46
C ILE A 95 -17.67 -10.33 6.63
N GLY A 96 -17.75 -9.76 7.84
CA GLY A 96 -18.23 -10.46 9.02
C GLY A 96 -19.64 -10.98 8.86
N LEU A 97 -20.56 -10.13 8.41
CA LEU A 97 -21.99 -10.46 8.25
C LEU A 97 -22.22 -11.52 7.14
N ASN A 98 -21.48 -11.46 6.04
CA ASN A 98 -21.72 -12.35 4.89
C ASN A 98 -20.94 -13.66 4.96
N TYR A 99 -19.77 -13.68 5.59
CA TYR A 99 -18.87 -14.84 5.55
C TYR A 99 -18.45 -15.36 6.95
N GLY A 100 -18.93 -14.75 8.04
CA GLY A 100 -18.59 -15.17 9.40
C GLY A 100 -17.12 -15.02 9.77
N CYS A 101 -16.37 -14.19 9.03
CA CYS A 101 -14.94 -13.94 9.25
C CYS A 101 -14.74 -12.63 10.01
N GLU A 102 -13.86 -12.63 11.00
CA GLU A 102 -13.44 -11.41 11.68
C GLU A 102 -12.46 -10.65 10.81
N ALA A 103 -12.83 -9.46 10.32
CA ALA A 103 -12.04 -8.71 9.35
C ALA A 103 -11.53 -7.36 9.86
N TRP A 104 -10.38 -6.93 9.34
CA TRP A 104 -9.78 -5.60 9.57
C TRP A 104 -9.41 -4.96 8.25
N LEU A 105 -9.77 -3.69 8.12
CA LEU A 105 -9.45 -2.88 6.97
C LEU A 105 -8.38 -1.84 7.33
N LEU A 106 -7.40 -1.64 6.43
CA LEU A 106 -6.40 -0.58 6.56
C LEU A 106 -6.02 -0.05 5.17
N ASN A 107 -5.35 1.11 5.13
CA ASN A 107 -4.82 1.65 3.89
C ASN A 107 -3.80 0.68 3.25
N ASP A 108 -3.76 0.57 1.93
CA ASP A 108 -2.89 -0.37 1.19
C ASP A 108 -1.39 -0.04 1.33
N ALA A 109 -1.03 1.25 1.35
CA ALA A 109 0.35 1.68 1.60
C ALA A 109 0.75 1.42 3.05
N ASP A 110 -0.16 1.63 4.01
CA ASP A 110 0.08 1.28 5.42
C ASP A 110 0.31 -0.22 5.58
N ALA A 111 -0.49 -1.04 4.91
CA ALA A 111 -0.29 -2.49 4.89
C ALA A 111 1.10 -2.86 4.35
N ALA A 112 1.47 -2.31 3.20
CA ALA A 112 2.79 -2.57 2.62
C ALA A 112 3.93 -2.13 3.54
N GLY A 113 3.80 -0.97 4.17
CA GLY A 113 4.76 -0.45 5.14
C GLY A 113 4.90 -1.33 6.37
N MET A 114 3.78 -1.80 6.96
CA MET A 114 3.79 -2.72 8.11
C MET A 114 4.55 -4.01 7.79
N ALA A 115 4.38 -4.55 6.58
CA ALA A 115 5.12 -5.72 6.13
C ALA A 115 6.63 -5.45 6.05
N GLU A 116 7.03 -4.34 5.42
CA GLU A 116 8.45 -3.98 5.28
C GLU A 116 9.12 -3.68 6.65
N MET A 117 8.40 -3.05 7.57
CA MET A 117 8.90 -2.82 8.93
C MET A 117 9.03 -4.11 9.73
N ARG A 118 8.15 -5.07 9.55
CA ARG A 118 8.16 -6.31 10.31
C ARG A 118 9.11 -7.37 9.74
N TYR A 119 9.13 -7.53 8.40
CA TYR A 119 9.78 -8.66 7.73
C TYR A 119 10.80 -8.25 6.65
N GLY A 120 10.82 -6.99 6.23
CA GLY A 120 11.60 -6.51 5.10
C GLY A 120 12.68 -5.49 5.47
N ALA A 121 12.87 -4.50 4.61
CA ALA A 121 13.95 -3.52 4.65
C ALA A 121 13.97 -2.64 5.91
N GLY A 122 12.83 -2.48 6.58
CA GLY A 122 12.67 -1.70 7.82
C GLY A 122 12.84 -2.52 9.10
N LYS A 123 13.04 -3.84 9.00
CA LYS A 123 13.14 -4.71 10.18
C LYS A 123 14.26 -4.28 11.13
N GLY A 124 13.89 -4.06 12.40
CA GLY A 124 14.83 -3.65 13.46
C GLY A 124 15.29 -2.20 13.40
N VAL A 125 14.79 -1.39 12.47
CA VAL A 125 15.10 0.04 12.40
C VAL A 125 14.22 0.78 13.43
N ASN A 126 14.88 1.48 14.36
CA ASN A 126 14.26 2.42 15.29
C ASN A 126 14.38 3.83 14.72
N GLY A 127 13.48 4.73 15.14
CA GLY A 127 13.45 6.11 14.64
C GLY A 127 12.27 6.35 13.71
N VAL A 128 12.41 7.33 12.82
CA VAL A 128 11.38 7.71 11.84
C VAL A 128 11.68 7.02 10.50
N VAL A 129 10.81 6.12 10.08
CA VAL A 129 10.94 5.40 8.80
C VAL A 129 9.77 5.75 7.90
N ALA A 130 10.04 6.13 6.66
CA ALA A 130 9.04 6.31 5.62
C ALA A 130 9.10 5.18 4.60
N VAL A 131 7.98 4.54 4.31
CA VAL A 131 7.87 3.54 3.24
C VAL A 131 7.01 4.13 2.13
N LEU A 132 7.59 4.29 0.95
CA LEU A 132 6.95 4.86 -0.22
C LEU A 132 6.62 3.74 -1.22
N THR A 133 5.36 3.54 -1.53
CA THR A 133 4.90 2.62 -2.59
C THR A 133 4.67 3.41 -3.88
N VAL A 134 5.56 3.24 -4.87
CA VAL A 134 5.51 3.97 -6.14
C VAL A 134 5.07 3.03 -7.26
N GLY A 135 3.90 3.33 -7.82
CA GLY A 135 3.25 2.52 -8.85
C GLY A 135 2.32 3.36 -9.72
N THR A 136 1.01 3.08 -9.68
CA THR A 136 -0.03 3.91 -10.31
C THR A 136 -0.08 5.29 -9.67
N GLY A 137 0.01 5.35 -8.35
CA GLY A 137 0.15 6.54 -7.53
C GLY A 137 1.44 6.53 -6.72
N ILE A 138 1.47 7.34 -5.65
CA ILE A 138 2.49 7.35 -4.61
C ILE A 138 1.79 7.20 -3.27
N GLY A 139 1.84 6.01 -2.68
CA GLY A 139 1.42 5.79 -1.31
C GLY A 139 2.58 6.02 -0.35
N VAL A 140 2.29 6.54 0.84
CA VAL A 140 3.31 6.79 1.88
C VAL A 140 2.77 6.30 3.22
N SER A 141 3.54 5.46 3.88
CA SER A 141 3.32 5.13 5.28
C SER A 141 4.53 5.54 6.12
N MET A 142 4.31 6.02 7.33
CA MET A 142 5.37 6.43 8.25
C MET A 142 5.30 5.67 9.56
N PHE A 143 6.47 5.48 10.14
CA PHE A 143 6.64 4.78 11.41
C PHE A 143 7.54 5.58 12.33
N VAL A 144 7.16 5.66 13.60
CA VAL A 144 7.96 6.25 14.66
C VAL A 144 8.20 5.20 15.72
N GLY A 145 9.45 4.80 15.93
CA GLY A 145 9.79 3.71 16.85
C GLY A 145 9.09 2.39 16.50
N GLY A 146 8.92 2.10 15.22
CA GLY A 146 8.22 0.92 14.70
C GLY A 146 6.69 0.99 14.74
N ARG A 147 6.10 2.08 15.22
CA ARG A 147 4.64 2.28 15.27
C ARG A 147 4.16 3.07 14.07
N LEU A 148 3.13 2.57 13.41
CA LEU A 148 2.52 3.22 12.24
C LEU A 148 1.85 4.55 12.62
N VAL A 149 2.09 5.59 11.81
CA VAL A 149 1.28 6.80 11.72
C VAL A 149 0.32 6.60 10.54
N PRO A 150 -0.96 6.29 10.77
CA PRO A 150 -1.84 5.78 9.73
C PRO A 150 -2.34 6.88 8.77
N ASN A 151 -2.72 6.45 7.57
CA ASN A 151 -3.48 7.26 6.61
C ASN A 151 -2.77 8.54 6.13
N LEU A 152 -1.48 8.46 5.82
CA LEU A 152 -0.73 9.60 5.30
C LEU A 152 -0.86 9.68 3.77
N GLU A 153 -1.35 10.81 3.27
CA GLU A 153 -1.62 11.04 1.85
C GLU A 153 -0.58 11.98 1.20
N PHE A 154 0.71 11.79 1.48
CA PHE A 154 1.79 12.63 0.94
C PHE A 154 1.96 12.52 -0.59
N GLY A 155 1.39 11.51 -1.24
CA GLY A 155 1.30 11.48 -2.70
C GLY A 155 0.51 12.65 -3.28
N HIS A 156 -0.39 13.26 -2.48
CA HIS A 156 -1.18 14.45 -2.82
C HIS A 156 -0.50 15.78 -2.47
N LEU A 157 0.76 15.78 -2.00
CA LEU A 157 1.53 17.02 -1.86
C LEU A 157 1.52 17.81 -3.17
N LYS A 158 1.23 19.10 -3.08
CA LYS A 158 1.17 19.98 -4.25
C LYS A 158 2.58 20.36 -4.69
N MET A 159 2.95 19.97 -5.89
CA MET A 159 4.23 20.25 -6.52
C MET A 159 4.02 21.06 -7.80
N LEU A 160 4.94 21.99 -8.08
CA LEU A 160 4.87 22.81 -9.30
C LEU A 160 5.14 21.95 -10.55
N ASP A 161 4.15 21.84 -11.39
CA ASP A 161 4.33 21.33 -12.75
C ASP A 161 4.90 22.46 -13.64
N LYS A 162 6.16 22.30 -14.02
CA LYS A 162 6.87 23.29 -14.85
C LYS A 162 6.28 23.45 -16.26
N LYS A 163 5.52 22.47 -16.76
CA LYS A 163 4.89 22.55 -18.09
C LYS A 163 3.66 23.44 -18.08
N THR A 164 2.88 23.37 -17.05
CA THR A 164 1.61 24.11 -16.95
C THR A 164 1.67 25.32 -16.02
N GLY A 165 2.73 25.48 -15.23
CA GLY A 165 2.86 26.50 -14.19
C GLY A 165 1.91 26.30 -13.01
N ARG A 166 1.23 25.15 -12.88
CA ARG A 166 0.24 24.85 -11.85
C ARG A 166 0.80 23.93 -10.78
N ASN A 167 0.30 24.08 -9.56
CA ASN A 167 0.55 23.11 -8.48
C ASN A 167 -0.42 21.94 -8.62
N ILE A 168 0.12 20.74 -8.81
CA ILE A 168 -0.65 19.50 -8.92
C ILE A 168 -0.08 18.45 -7.97
N ASP A 169 -0.82 17.35 -7.76
CA ASP A 169 -0.39 16.28 -6.86
C ASP A 169 0.94 15.67 -7.32
N ALA A 170 1.83 15.40 -6.35
CA ALA A 170 3.15 14.82 -6.61
C ALA A 170 3.05 13.50 -7.40
N GLU A 171 2.06 12.66 -7.09
CA GLU A 171 1.85 11.40 -7.80
C GLU A 171 1.55 11.58 -9.29
N LYS A 172 0.87 12.66 -9.68
CA LYS A 172 0.60 12.99 -11.10
C LYS A 172 1.85 13.39 -11.88
N LEU A 173 2.93 13.75 -11.16
CA LEU A 173 4.24 14.10 -11.74
C LEU A 173 5.25 12.97 -11.65
N TYR A 174 5.27 12.23 -10.53
CA TYR A 174 6.39 11.38 -10.13
C TYR A 174 6.04 9.91 -9.88
N SER A 175 4.78 9.46 -10.03
CA SER A 175 4.46 8.04 -10.05
C SER A 175 5.06 7.33 -11.28
N ASP A 176 5.16 5.99 -11.26
CA ASP A 176 5.57 5.23 -12.45
C ASP A 176 4.55 5.35 -13.59
N ALA A 177 3.26 5.45 -13.25
CA ALA A 177 2.22 5.72 -14.25
C ALA A 177 2.44 7.09 -14.92
N ALA A 178 2.82 8.13 -14.17
CA ALA A 178 3.15 9.44 -14.72
C ALA A 178 4.39 9.36 -15.62
N ARG A 179 5.44 8.62 -15.22
CA ARG A 179 6.62 8.36 -16.02
C ARG A 179 6.28 7.71 -17.38
N LYS A 180 5.50 6.62 -17.33
CA LYS A 180 5.09 5.86 -18.52
C LYS A 180 4.23 6.67 -19.47
N ARG A 181 3.32 7.49 -18.95
CA ARG A 181 2.40 8.32 -19.76
C ARG A 181 3.13 9.27 -20.72
N VAL A 182 4.33 9.72 -20.35
CA VAL A 182 5.14 10.66 -21.17
C VAL A 182 6.46 10.04 -21.61
N ASP A 183 6.59 8.72 -21.54
CA ASP A 183 7.80 7.95 -21.87
C ASP A 183 9.09 8.55 -21.30
N MET A 184 9.03 8.95 -20.02
CA MET A 184 10.14 9.62 -19.35
C MET A 184 11.26 8.62 -19.02
N SER A 185 12.50 8.98 -19.34
CA SER A 185 13.66 8.16 -18.95
C SER A 185 13.79 8.03 -17.44
N TRP A 186 14.37 6.93 -16.96
CA TRP A 186 14.58 6.72 -15.54
C TRP A 186 15.45 7.78 -14.88
N LYS A 187 16.46 8.32 -15.61
CA LYS A 187 17.30 9.42 -15.13
C LYS A 187 16.48 10.70 -14.92
N THR A 188 15.66 11.06 -15.90
CA THR A 188 14.80 12.25 -15.82
C THR A 188 13.76 12.11 -14.72
N TRP A 189 13.15 10.90 -14.61
CA TRP A 189 12.20 10.58 -13.57
C TRP A 189 12.83 10.70 -12.17
N ALA A 190 14.00 10.10 -11.95
CA ALA A 190 14.71 10.14 -10.68
C ALA A 190 15.06 11.57 -10.25
N SER A 191 15.51 12.41 -11.20
CA SER A 191 15.76 13.83 -10.90
C SER A 191 14.49 14.58 -10.48
N GLY A 192 13.34 14.27 -11.09
CA GLY A 192 12.03 14.81 -10.67
C GLY A 192 11.60 14.27 -9.32
N PHE A 193 11.67 12.97 -9.13
CA PHE A 193 11.29 12.28 -7.89
C PHE A 193 12.17 12.75 -6.72
N SER A 194 13.45 13.04 -6.95
CA SER A 194 14.34 13.63 -5.92
C SER A 194 13.80 14.96 -5.37
N LYS A 195 13.11 15.78 -6.19
CA LYS A 195 12.50 17.02 -5.70
C LYS A 195 11.35 16.74 -4.73
N PHE A 196 10.53 15.73 -5.03
CA PHE A 196 9.49 15.26 -4.12
C PHE A 196 10.12 14.73 -2.84
N LEU A 197 11.15 13.87 -2.94
CA LEU A 197 11.82 13.30 -1.77
C LEU A 197 12.46 14.38 -0.89
N LYS A 198 13.14 15.38 -1.48
CA LYS A 198 13.73 16.51 -0.74
C LYS A 198 12.66 17.32 -0.02
N TYR A 199 11.53 17.61 -0.67
CA TYR A 199 10.42 18.32 -0.05
C TYR A 199 9.77 17.49 1.06
N PHE A 200 9.47 16.23 0.81
CA PHE A 200 8.97 15.29 1.80
C PHE A 200 9.92 15.19 3.01
N HIS A 201 11.23 15.01 2.78
CA HIS A 201 12.24 14.94 3.81
C HIS A 201 12.30 16.24 4.63
N SER A 202 12.18 17.41 4.00
CA SER A 202 12.19 18.70 4.72
C SER A 202 11.03 18.85 5.71
N LEU A 203 9.89 18.19 5.45
CA LEU A 203 8.69 18.23 6.28
C LEU A 203 8.67 17.15 7.39
N THR A 204 9.28 15.99 7.14
CA THR A 204 9.08 14.79 7.98
C THR A 204 10.35 14.28 8.65
N ARG A 205 11.54 14.63 8.12
CA ARG A 205 12.86 14.26 8.65
C ARG A 205 12.98 12.76 8.97
N PRO A 206 12.69 11.85 8.04
CA PRO A 206 12.88 10.43 8.29
C PRO A 206 14.37 10.06 8.38
N ASP A 207 14.69 9.09 9.23
CA ASP A 207 16.02 8.49 9.32
C ASP A 207 16.27 7.51 8.17
N LEU A 208 15.19 6.93 7.63
CA LEU A 208 15.25 5.99 6.51
C LEU A 208 14.04 6.15 5.61
N ILE A 209 14.28 6.15 4.29
CA ILE A 209 13.25 6.04 3.26
C ILE A 209 13.35 4.66 2.59
N ILE A 210 12.25 3.90 2.58
CA ILE A 210 12.16 2.62 1.87
C ILE A 210 11.30 2.84 0.61
N ILE A 211 11.87 2.55 -0.56
CA ILE A 211 11.16 2.70 -1.85
C ILE A 211 10.65 1.33 -2.29
N GLY A 212 9.34 1.20 -2.34
CA GLY A 212 8.58 0.02 -2.73
C GLY A 212 7.69 0.25 -3.95
N GLY A 213 6.70 -0.63 -4.11
CA GLY A 213 5.79 -0.62 -5.23
C GLY A 213 6.42 -1.12 -6.53
N GLY A 214 5.78 -0.84 -7.66
CA GLY A 214 6.19 -1.36 -8.97
C GLY A 214 7.59 -0.95 -9.40
N VAL A 215 8.07 0.22 -8.97
CA VAL A 215 9.42 0.72 -9.33
C VAL A 215 10.54 -0.04 -8.62
N ALA A 216 10.28 -0.67 -7.49
CA ALA A 216 11.31 -1.36 -6.70
C ALA A 216 12.07 -2.41 -7.52
N SER A 217 11.39 -3.12 -8.42
CA SER A 217 12.00 -4.11 -9.33
C SER A 217 12.91 -3.51 -10.42
N LYS A 218 12.98 -2.18 -10.52
CA LYS A 218 13.78 -1.42 -11.50
C LYS A 218 14.75 -0.46 -10.80
N SER A 219 15.08 -0.72 -9.54
CA SER A 219 15.93 0.14 -8.71
C SER A 219 17.31 0.40 -9.32
N ASP A 220 17.89 -0.58 -10.02
CA ASP A 220 19.12 -0.48 -10.80
C ASP A 220 19.11 0.68 -11.82
N LYS A 221 17.93 1.02 -12.35
CA LYS A 221 17.76 2.06 -13.40
C LYS A 221 17.70 3.47 -12.85
N PHE A 222 17.33 3.65 -11.58
CA PHE A 222 17.08 5.00 -11.07
C PHE A 222 17.81 5.34 -9.76
N LEU A 223 18.12 4.35 -8.91
CA LEU A 223 18.63 4.60 -7.55
C LEU A 223 19.87 5.49 -7.54
N LYS A 224 20.81 5.26 -8.48
CA LYS A 224 22.05 6.05 -8.63
C LYS A 224 21.84 7.52 -9.05
N TYR A 225 20.63 7.89 -9.42
CA TYR A 225 20.27 9.26 -9.82
C TYR A 225 19.37 9.95 -8.77
N LEU A 226 19.05 9.27 -7.67
CA LEU A 226 18.32 9.90 -6.58
C LEU A 226 19.26 10.79 -5.76
N GLU A 227 18.73 11.95 -5.40
CA GLU A 227 19.43 12.95 -4.59
C GLU A 227 18.51 13.35 -3.43
N VAL A 228 18.75 12.85 -2.26
CA VAL A 228 18.12 13.24 -1.00
C VAL A 228 19.11 12.99 0.14
N ASP A 229 19.08 13.86 1.14
CA ASP A 229 19.94 13.73 2.32
C ASP A 229 19.26 12.84 3.37
N CYS A 230 19.15 11.56 3.03
CA CYS A 230 18.51 10.53 3.83
C CYS A 230 18.92 9.15 3.31
N ASP A 231 19.07 8.19 4.21
CA ASP A 231 19.31 6.80 3.82
C ASP A 231 18.14 6.26 3.02
N ILE A 232 18.45 5.58 1.90
CA ILE A 232 17.46 4.93 1.04
C ILE A 232 17.71 3.42 1.00
N LYS A 233 16.64 2.64 1.21
CA LYS A 233 16.60 1.20 0.95
C LYS A 233 15.51 0.86 -0.05
N ILE A 234 15.67 -0.27 -0.74
CA ILE A 234 14.63 -0.81 -1.62
C ILE A 234 13.84 -1.85 -0.84
N ALA A 235 12.51 -1.81 -0.98
CA ALA A 235 11.58 -2.75 -0.38
C ALA A 235 11.89 -4.20 -0.81
N GLN A 236 11.85 -5.13 0.15
CA GLN A 236 12.24 -6.53 -0.06
C GLN A 236 11.06 -7.43 -0.41
N LEU A 237 9.86 -7.10 0.08
CA LEU A 237 8.67 -7.97 -0.07
C LEU A 237 7.92 -7.75 -1.40
N GLN A 238 8.25 -6.69 -2.12
CA GLN A 238 7.71 -6.39 -3.45
C GLN A 238 6.16 -6.48 -3.51
N ASN A 239 5.61 -7.20 -4.51
CA ASN A 239 4.17 -7.37 -4.71
C ASN A 239 3.46 -8.25 -3.64
N ARG A 240 4.18 -8.72 -2.63
CA ARG A 240 3.63 -9.49 -1.51
C ARG A 240 3.33 -8.60 -0.30
N ALA A 241 3.95 -7.42 -0.23
CA ALA A 241 3.94 -6.56 0.95
C ALA A 241 2.51 -6.22 1.41
N GLY A 242 1.62 -5.78 0.52
CA GLY A 242 0.23 -5.41 0.86
C GLY A 242 -0.54 -6.56 1.52
N ILE A 243 -0.47 -7.76 0.94
CA ILE A 243 -1.14 -8.95 1.47
C ILE A 243 -0.54 -9.38 2.83
N ILE A 244 0.79 -9.41 2.93
CA ILE A 244 1.50 -9.80 4.16
C ILE A 244 1.19 -8.81 5.29
N GLY A 245 1.23 -7.52 5.00
CA GLY A 245 0.98 -6.48 5.99
C GLY A 245 -0.48 -6.44 6.45
N ALA A 246 -1.43 -6.64 5.53
CA ALA A 246 -2.83 -6.77 5.88
C ALA A 246 -3.08 -7.95 6.83
N ALA A 247 -2.53 -9.14 6.52
CA ALA A 247 -2.61 -10.30 7.40
C ALA A 247 -1.93 -10.05 8.75
N TYR A 248 -0.78 -9.39 8.77
CA TYR A 248 -0.07 -9.03 10.00
C TYR A 248 -0.91 -8.07 10.86
N CYS A 249 -1.54 -7.05 10.27
CA CYS A 249 -2.45 -6.15 10.97
C CYS A 249 -3.57 -6.93 11.69
N ALA A 250 -4.25 -7.82 10.98
CA ALA A 250 -5.31 -8.66 11.56
C ALA A 250 -4.80 -9.59 12.68
N SER A 251 -3.52 -10.01 12.63
CA SER A 251 -2.92 -10.86 13.66
C SER A 251 -2.70 -10.15 14.99
N THR A 252 -2.38 -8.86 14.92
CA THR A 252 -2.05 -8.06 16.11
C THR A 252 -3.28 -7.44 16.76
N SER A 253 -4.46 -7.56 16.13
CA SER A 253 -5.72 -6.93 16.59
C SER A 253 -5.54 -5.41 16.83
N ILE A 254 -4.65 -4.78 16.08
CA ILE A 254 -4.47 -3.33 16.14
C ILE A 254 -5.71 -2.70 15.51
N LYS A 255 -6.58 -2.17 16.39
CA LYS A 255 -7.77 -1.39 16.03
C LYS A 255 -7.39 0.04 15.72
#